data_46cba09b23edab9c1b5f900488060834
#
_entry.id   46cba09b23edab9c1b5f900488060834
#
_cell.length_a   1.000
_cell.length_b   1.000
_cell.length_c   1.000
_cell.angle_alpha   90.00
_cell.angle_beta   90.00
_cell.angle_gamma   90.00
#
_symmetry.space_group_name_H-M   'P 1'
#
loop_
_entity.id
_entity.type
_entity.pdbx_description
1 polymer ?
#
loop_
_entity_poly.entity_id
_entity_poly.type
_entity_poly.pdbx_seq_one_letter_code
_entity_poly.pdbx_strand_id
1 'polypeptide(L)'
;METSLAEEKTQTMPTLAPDSFFFMSPYRSFTTSGCFARYAEPAIDGDSPDSPFQQKMHALFADAKAQGIANPIMVGAIPFDTRQPSSLFIPQSWQTFSRTAKQQSSRYFNAHQSLNVVERKSIPEQNFFEDMVARAAALTATPEVDKVVLSRLIDITADANIDSGALLERLVAQNPASYNFHVPLEDGGVLIGASPELLLRKEGDRFSSLPLAGSARRQPDDVLDREAGIRLLASEKDHHEHELVTQAM
;
A
#
# COMPACT_ATOMS: atom_id res chain seq x y z
N MET A 1 16.17 38.32 -12.81
CA MET A 1 16.31 36.86 -12.56
C MET A 1 14.90 36.27 -12.70
N GLU A 2 14.59 35.85 -13.90
CA GLU A 2 13.29 35.20 -14.20
C GLU A 2 13.39 33.75 -13.77
N THR A 3 12.57 33.37 -12.78
CA THR A 3 12.40 31.99 -12.37
C THR A 3 11.48 31.35 -13.38
N SER A 4 12.04 30.55 -14.28
CA SER A 4 11.30 29.72 -15.23
C SER A 4 10.40 28.76 -14.45
N LEU A 5 9.11 29.04 -14.46
CA LEU A 5 8.07 28.07 -14.10
C LEU A 5 8.07 27.01 -15.19
N ALA A 6 8.60 25.83 -14.86
CA ALA A 6 8.47 24.68 -15.72
C ALA A 6 6.95 24.36 -15.88
N GLU A 7 6.48 24.40 -17.10
CA GLU A 7 5.12 24.01 -17.47
C GLU A 7 4.86 22.59 -16.97
N GLU A 8 4.00 22.45 -15.97
CA GLU A 8 3.44 21.16 -15.58
C GLU A 8 2.60 20.62 -16.75
N LYS A 9 3.20 19.78 -17.56
CA LYS A 9 2.45 18.99 -18.54
C LYS A 9 1.46 18.14 -17.77
N THR A 10 0.19 18.41 -17.96
CA THR A 10 -0.94 17.60 -17.50
C THR A 10 -0.83 16.21 -18.16
N GLN A 11 -0.06 15.33 -17.55
CA GLN A 11 0.08 13.95 -18.03
C GLN A 11 -1.13 13.14 -17.57
N THR A 12 -1.87 12.63 -18.56
CA THR A 12 -2.84 11.52 -18.33
C THR A 12 -2.12 10.37 -17.66
N MET A 13 -2.84 9.60 -16.83
CA MET A 13 -2.25 8.38 -16.26
C MET A 13 -1.62 7.52 -17.36
N PRO A 14 -0.37 7.11 -17.17
CA PRO A 14 0.26 6.17 -18.08
C PRO A 14 -0.50 4.83 -18.03
N THR A 15 -0.64 4.18 -19.16
CA THR A 15 -1.11 2.79 -19.22
C THR A 15 -0.15 1.94 -18.41
N LEU A 16 -0.66 1.26 -17.39
CA LEU A 16 0.16 0.45 -16.50
C LEU A 16 0.51 -0.87 -17.20
N ALA A 17 1.80 -1.10 -17.44
CA ALA A 17 2.25 -2.42 -17.82
C ALA A 17 2.19 -3.38 -16.61
N PRO A 18 1.93 -4.68 -16.80
CA PRO A 18 1.80 -5.63 -15.69
C PRO A 18 2.99 -5.68 -14.73
N ASP A 19 4.19 -5.42 -15.24
CA ASP A 19 5.46 -5.39 -14.50
C ASP A 19 5.84 -3.99 -13.98
N SER A 20 4.96 -2.99 -14.13
CA SER A 20 5.21 -1.63 -13.65
C SER A 20 4.81 -1.47 -12.19
N PHE A 21 5.67 -0.81 -11.42
CA PHE A 21 5.32 -0.31 -10.11
C PHE A 21 4.52 0.99 -10.24
N PHE A 22 3.47 1.11 -9.45
CA PHE A 22 2.68 2.33 -9.34
C PHE A 22 2.48 2.70 -7.88
N PHE A 23 2.63 3.98 -7.58
CA PHE A 23 2.36 4.53 -6.26
C PHE A 23 1.71 5.90 -6.40
N MET A 24 0.56 6.08 -5.76
CA MET A 24 -0.14 7.36 -5.70
C MET A 24 -0.42 7.73 -4.25
N SER A 25 0.02 8.91 -3.84
CA SER A 25 -0.14 9.42 -2.49
C SER A 25 -0.47 10.91 -2.47
N PRO A 26 -0.87 11.47 -1.31
CA PRO A 26 -1.03 12.92 -1.15
C PRO A 26 0.25 13.73 -1.38
N TYR A 27 1.42 13.09 -1.28
CA TYR A 27 2.72 13.78 -1.32
C TYR A 27 3.45 13.60 -2.64
N ARG A 28 3.42 12.40 -3.20
CA ARG A 28 4.10 12.08 -4.47
C ARG A 28 3.38 10.93 -5.15
N SER A 29 3.22 11.04 -6.46
CA SER A 29 2.69 9.97 -7.29
C SER A 29 3.65 9.69 -8.43
N PHE A 30 3.96 8.42 -8.65
CA PHE A 30 4.89 8.02 -9.70
C PHE A 30 4.61 6.59 -10.19
N THR A 31 5.10 6.29 -11.37
CA THR A 31 5.12 4.96 -11.97
C THR A 31 6.48 4.67 -12.57
N THR A 32 6.78 3.40 -12.76
CA THR A 32 8.06 2.93 -13.28
C THR A 32 7.91 2.25 -14.63
N SER A 33 9.00 2.14 -15.36
CA SER A 33 9.08 1.39 -16.61
C SER A 33 10.38 0.60 -16.68
N GLY A 34 10.28 -0.64 -17.09
CA GLY A 34 11.37 -1.58 -17.21
C GLY A 34 12.00 -1.97 -15.86
N CYS A 35 12.91 -2.92 -15.90
CA CYS A 35 13.65 -3.37 -14.75
C CYS A 35 15.14 -3.33 -15.09
N PHE A 36 15.94 -2.58 -14.31
CA PHE A 36 17.39 -2.55 -14.43
C PHE A 36 18.01 -3.69 -13.62
N ALA A 37 17.61 -3.83 -12.36
CA ALA A 37 18.14 -4.86 -11.46
C ALA A 37 17.05 -5.28 -10.47
N ARG A 38 17.06 -6.56 -10.09
CA ARG A 38 16.16 -7.15 -9.09
C ARG A 38 16.93 -7.56 -7.84
N TYR A 39 16.23 -7.56 -6.73
CA TYR A 39 16.66 -8.13 -5.47
C TYR A 39 15.53 -8.99 -4.91
N ALA A 40 15.77 -10.30 -4.89
CA ALA A 40 14.81 -11.31 -4.46
C ALA A 40 15.29 -12.08 -3.21
N GLU A 41 16.35 -11.59 -2.54
CA GLU A 41 16.88 -12.22 -1.34
C GLU A 41 16.16 -11.72 -0.08
N PRO A 42 16.27 -12.44 1.05
CA PRO A 42 15.77 -11.97 2.35
C PRO A 42 16.40 -10.65 2.80
N ALA A 43 15.60 -9.81 3.44
CA ALA A 43 16.04 -8.51 4.00
C ALA A 43 16.45 -8.64 5.49
N ILE A 44 17.21 -9.69 5.82
CA ILE A 44 17.65 -9.97 7.19
C ILE A 44 18.53 -8.83 7.69
N ASP A 45 18.28 -8.40 8.95
CA ASP A 45 19.00 -7.30 9.61
C ASP A 45 19.04 -6.01 8.77
N GLY A 46 17.98 -5.77 7.98
CA GLY A 46 17.89 -4.62 7.06
C GLY A 46 17.93 -3.25 7.74
N ASP A 47 17.73 -3.18 9.05
CA ASP A 47 17.88 -2.03 9.93
C ASP A 47 19.35 -1.74 10.30
N SER A 48 20.25 -2.73 10.15
CA SER A 48 21.68 -2.56 10.39
C SER A 48 22.40 -2.00 9.15
N PRO A 49 23.11 -0.86 9.24
CA PRO A 49 23.82 -0.26 8.12
C PRO A 49 24.86 -1.19 7.47
N ASP A 50 25.44 -2.11 8.25
CA ASP A 50 26.50 -3.02 7.81
C ASP A 50 25.95 -4.39 7.39
N SER A 51 24.64 -4.58 7.34
CA SER A 51 24.03 -5.84 6.95
C SER A 51 24.31 -6.19 5.48
N PRO A 52 24.32 -7.47 5.12
CA PRO A 52 24.41 -7.89 3.72
C PRO A 52 23.34 -7.27 2.82
N PHE A 53 22.13 -7.08 3.36
CA PHE A 53 21.03 -6.39 2.67
C PHE A 53 21.43 -4.96 2.30
N GLN A 54 21.91 -4.16 3.26
CA GLN A 54 22.30 -2.77 3.02
C GLN A 54 23.49 -2.66 2.07
N GLN A 55 24.50 -3.52 2.24
CA GLN A 55 25.65 -3.58 1.33
C GLN A 55 25.22 -3.89 -0.12
N LYS A 56 24.30 -4.83 -0.29
CA LYS A 56 23.75 -5.16 -1.62
C LYS A 56 22.95 -4.01 -2.21
N MET A 57 22.14 -3.33 -1.41
CA MET A 57 21.40 -2.12 -1.85
C MET A 57 22.36 -1.05 -2.34
N HIS A 58 23.41 -0.75 -1.57
CA HIS A 58 24.43 0.22 -1.97
C HIS A 58 25.13 -0.17 -3.28
N ALA A 59 25.48 -1.43 -3.45
CA ALA A 59 26.10 -1.92 -4.68
C ALA A 59 25.17 -1.78 -5.90
N LEU A 60 23.88 -2.14 -5.77
CA LEU A 60 22.90 -2.00 -6.84
C LEU A 60 22.67 -0.54 -7.24
N PHE A 61 22.59 0.37 -6.27
CA PHE A 61 22.49 1.80 -6.55
C PHE A 61 23.76 2.37 -7.22
N ALA A 62 24.94 1.92 -6.81
CA ALA A 62 26.21 2.33 -7.42
C ALA A 62 26.28 1.86 -8.88
N ASP A 63 25.92 0.60 -9.15
CA ASP A 63 25.88 0.05 -10.49
C ASP A 63 24.86 0.78 -11.39
N ALA A 64 23.66 1.03 -10.91
CA ALA A 64 22.65 1.80 -11.64
C ALA A 64 23.15 3.19 -12.04
N LYS A 65 23.85 3.89 -11.15
CA LYS A 65 24.46 5.18 -11.45
C LYS A 65 25.58 5.08 -12.48
N ALA A 66 26.43 4.04 -12.37
CA ALA A 66 27.51 3.80 -13.32
C ALA A 66 26.98 3.49 -14.73
N GLN A 67 25.79 2.87 -14.83
CA GLN A 67 25.10 2.58 -16.09
C GLN A 67 24.26 3.75 -16.61
N GLY A 68 24.33 4.93 -15.98
CA GLY A 68 23.70 6.16 -16.47
C GLY A 68 22.29 6.44 -15.94
N ILE A 69 21.80 5.70 -14.95
CA ILE A 69 20.53 6.04 -14.28
C ILE A 69 20.82 7.15 -13.27
N ALA A 70 20.50 8.40 -13.62
CA ALA A 70 20.88 9.58 -12.84
C ALA A 70 20.29 9.59 -11.42
N ASN A 71 19.01 9.17 -11.29
CA ASN A 71 18.27 9.17 -10.02
C ASN A 71 17.64 7.79 -9.81
N PRO A 72 18.44 6.76 -9.50
CA PRO A 72 17.90 5.43 -9.27
C PRO A 72 17.03 5.39 -8.01
N ILE A 73 15.93 4.69 -8.09
CA ILE A 73 15.06 4.38 -6.95
C ILE A 73 14.94 2.86 -6.80
N MET A 74 14.73 2.39 -5.58
CA MET A 74 14.33 1.01 -5.31
C MET A 74 12.85 1.01 -4.97
N VAL A 75 12.10 0.12 -5.61
CA VAL A 75 10.67 -0.07 -5.39
C VAL A 75 10.36 -1.54 -5.22
N GLY A 76 9.23 -1.87 -4.60
CA GLY A 76 8.80 -3.25 -4.41
C GLY A 76 8.18 -3.50 -3.04
N ALA A 77 8.27 -4.75 -2.58
CA ALA A 77 7.76 -5.20 -1.30
C ALA A 77 8.79 -6.05 -0.55
N ILE A 78 8.86 -5.84 0.75
CA ILE A 78 9.59 -6.69 1.70
C ILE A 78 8.53 -7.38 2.57
N PRO A 79 8.53 -8.71 2.70
CA PRO A 79 7.63 -9.42 3.59
C PRO A 79 7.82 -8.98 5.05
N PHE A 80 6.75 -9.07 5.85
CA PHE A 80 6.85 -8.82 7.29
C PHE A 80 7.86 -9.73 7.98
N ASP A 81 7.87 -11.01 7.62
CA ASP A 81 8.98 -11.91 7.95
C ASP A 81 10.14 -11.66 6.98
N THR A 82 11.12 -10.87 7.42
CA THR A 82 12.29 -10.48 6.62
C THR A 82 13.20 -11.64 6.24
N ARG A 83 12.96 -12.85 6.75
CA ARG A 83 13.64 -14.09 6.33
C ARG A 83 13.10 -14.65 5.01
N GLN A 84 11.93 -14.17 4.58
CA GLN A 84 11.35 -14.54 3.28
C GLN A 84 11.95 -13.68 2.16
N PRO A 85 11.94 -14.19 0.92
CA PRO A 85 12.42 -13.45 -0.24
C PRO A 85 11.68 -12.13 -0.44
N SER A 86 12.42 -11.06 -0.72
CA SER A 86 11.88 -9.75 -1.07
C SER A 86 11.53 -9.68 -2.55
N SER A 87 10.64 -8.78 -2.93
CA SER A 87 10.32 -8.44 -4.31
C SER A 87 10.70 -6.98 -4.56
N LEU A 88 12.02 -6.71 -4.69
CA LEU A 88 12.53 -5.35 -4.89
C LEU A 88 13.19 -5.22 -6.26
N PHE A 89 13.12 -4.03 -6.86
CA PHE A 89 13.84 -3.76 -8.09
C PHE A 89 14.17 -2.28 -8.28
N ILE A 90 15.24 -2.03 -9.04
CA ILE A 90 15.55 -0.71 -9.59
C ILE A 90 14.96 -0.65 -10.99
N PRO A 91 14.02 0.27 -11.28
CA PRO A 91 13.49 0.43 -12.64
C PRO A 91 14.51 1.08 -13.57
N GLN A 92 14.37 0.84 -14.88
CA GLN A 92 15.15 1.55 -15.91
C GLN A 92 14.80 3.04 -15.95
N SER A 93 13.54 3.37 -15.73
CA SER A 93 13.07 4.75 -15.63
C SER A 93 11.84 4.86 -14.74
N TRP A 94 11.58 6.06 -14.25
CA TRP A 94 10.37 6.39 -13.52
C TRP A 94 9.93 7.81 -13.84
N GLN A 95 8.63 8.06 -13.72
CA GLN A 95 8.04 9.37 -13.96
C GLN A 95 7.00 9.70 -12.90
N THR A 96 6.95 10.98 -12.55
CA THR A 96 5.92 11.51 -11.65
C THR A 96 4.68 11.92 -12.46
N PHE A 97 3.52 11.90 -11.82
CA PHE A 97 2.27 12.39 -12.36
C PHE A 97 1.47 13.14 -11.30
N SER A 98 0.59 14.05 -11.76
CA SER A 98 -0.29 14.78 -10.85
C SER A 98 -1.50 13.94 -10.48
N ARG A 99 -1.86 13.95 -9.20
CA ARG A 99 -3.05 13.31 -8.67
C ARG A 99 -4.36 13.92 -9.22
N THR A 100 -4.37 15.22 -9.50
CA THR A 100 -5.53 15.96 -10.03
C THR A 100 -5.87 15.58 -11.47
N ALA A 101 -4.91 15.10 -12.25
CA ALA A 101 -5.15 14.64 -13.62
C ALA A 101 -6.13 13.45 -13.70
N LYS A 102 -6.40 12.79 -12.58
CA LYS A 102 -7.22 11.57 -12.50
C LYS A 102 -8.72 11.78 -12.28
N GLN A 103 -9.13 12.86 -11.65
CA GLN A 103 -10.56 13.12 -11.46
C GLN A 103 -11.33 13.34 -12.79
N GLN A 104 -10.60 13.63 -13.87
CA GLN A 104 -11.21 13.84 -15.20
C GLN A 104 -11.30 12.56 -16.04
N SER A 105 -10.57 11.51 -15.72
CA SER A 105 -10.57 10.26 -16.50
C SER A 105 -11.59 9.21 -16.03
N SER A 106 -12.49 9.54 -15.12
CA SER A 106 -13.57 8.65 -14.65
C SER A 106 -14.54 8.17 -15.76
N ARG A 107 -14.28 8.54 -17.00
CA ARG A 107 -15.08 8.12 -18.18
C ARG A 107 -14.72 6.72 -18.71
N TYR A 108 -13.66 6.09 -18.21
CA TYR A 108 -13.20 4.76 -18.68
C TYR A 108 -13.72 3.58 -17.87
N PHE A 109 -14.62 3.80 -16.90
CA PHE A 109 -15.18 2.73 -16.04
C PHE A 109 -16.16 1.77 -16.74
N ASN A 110 -16.26 1.78 -18.06
CA ASN A 110 -17.23 0.93 -18.78
C ASN A 110 -16.73 -0.46 -19.16
N ALA A 111 -15.49 -0.81 -18.88
CA ALA A 111 -15.02 -2.18 -19.03
C ALA A 111 -15.28 -2.96 -17.73
N HIS A 112 -16.52 -3.32 -17.47
CA HIS A 112 -16.83 -4.34 -16.47
C HIS A 112 -16.31 -5.69 -16.99
N GLN A 113 -15.10 -6.09 -16.60
CA GLN A 113 -14.77 -7.50 -16.69
C GLN A 113 -15.72 -8.22 -15.73
N SER A 114 -16.68 -8.94 -16.29
CA SER A 114 -17.56 -9.82 -15.51
C SER A 114 -16.77 -11.07 -15.17
N LEU A 115 -16.17 -11.08 -13.98
CA LEU A 115 -15.50 -12.26 -13.43
C LEU A 115 -16.50 -13.04 -12.58
N ASN A 116 -16.61 -14.34 -12.84
CA ASN A 116 -17.34 -15.23 -11.96
C ASN A 116 -16.37 -15.82 -10.92
N VAL A 117 -16.77 -15.75 -9.66
CA VAL A 117 -16.05 -16.43 -8.58
C VAL A 117 -16.36 -17.92 -8.66
N VAL A 118 -15.34 -18.73 -8.94
CA VAL A 118 -15.43 -20.20 -9.03
C VAL A 118 -15.28 -20.82 -7.65
N GLU A 119 -14.37 -20.28 -6.84
CA GLU A 119 -14.11 -20.75 -5.49
C GLU A 119 -13.80 -19.58 -4.55
N ARG A 120 -14.22 -19.73 -3.30
CA ARG A 120 -13.89 -18.83 -2.21
C ARG A 120 -13.52 -19.61 -0.97
N LYS A 121 -12.30 -19.50 -0.51
CA LYS A 121 -11.75 -20.19 0.66
C LYS A 121 -11.30 -19.20 1.71
N SER A 122 -11.76 -19.37 2.96
CA SER A 122 -11.26 -18.58 4.10
C SER A 122 -10.11 -19.31 4.78
N ILE A 123 -9.04 -18.59 5.11
CA ILE A 123 -7.85 -19.13 5.76
C ILE A 123 -7.50 -18.24 6.98
N PRO A 124 -7.66 -18.75 8.20
CA PRO A 124 -8.27 -20.02 8.55
C PRO A 124 -9.76 -20.08 8.27
N GLU A 125 -10.36 -21.26 8.43
CA GLU A 125 -11.81 -21.45 8.35
C GLU A 125 -12.55 -20.65 9.44
N GLN A 126 -13.84 -20.37 9.20
CA GLN A 126 -14.64 -19.47 10.01
C GLN A 126 -14.63 -19.86 11.50
N ASN A 127 -14.93 -21.10 11.83
CA ASN A 127 -15.02 -21.56 13.22
C ASN A 127 -13.69 -21.36 13.97
N PHE A 128 -12.57 -21.68 13.30
CA PHE A 128 -11.25 -21.48 13.89
C PHE A 128 -10.94 -19.98 14.11
N PHE A 129 -11.34 -19.13 13.16
CA PHE A 129 -11.16 -17.68 13.32
C PHE A 129 -12.01 -17.11 14.47
N GLU A 130 -13.25 -17.58 14.62
CA GLU A 130 -14.13 -17.19 15.72
C GLU A 130 -13.55 -17.61 17.09
N ASP A 131 -12.99 -18.81 17.18
CA ASP A 131 -12.27 -19.27 18.39
C ASP A 131 -11.02 -18.39 18.68
N MET A 132 -10.28 -18.02 17.66
CA MET A 132 -9.14 -17.10 17.81
C MET A 132 -9.60 -15.75 18.36
N VAL A 133 -10.70 -15.19 17.85
CA VAL A 133 -11.27 -13.93 18.32
C VAL A 133 -11.70 -14.03 19.79
N ALA A 134 -12.40 -15.11 20.17
CA ALA A 134 -12.84 -15.32 21.53
C ALA A 134 -11.66 -15.42 22.52
N ARG A 135 -10.61 -16.15 22.13
CA ARG A 135 -9.37 -16.26 22.93
C ARG A 135 -8.62 -14.94 23.04
N ALA A 136 -8.53 -14.18 21.93
CA ALA A 136 -7.90 -12.87 21.92
C ALA A 136 -8.66 -11.88 22.82
N ALA A 137 -10.00 -11.85 22.74
CA ALA A 137 -10.84 -11.02 23.60
C ALA A 137 -10.67 -11.36 25.09
N ALA A 138 -10.52 -12.65 25.44
CA ALA A 138 -10.23 -13.05 26.80
C ALA A 138 -8.83 -12.60 27.26
N LEU A 139 -7.84 -12.65 26.39
CA LEU A 139 -6.46 -12.24 26.67
C LEU A 139 -6.33 -10.74 26.86
N THR A 140 -7.00 -9.92 26.04
CA THR A 140 -7.00 -8.45 26.18
C THR A 140 -7.78 -7.95 27.42
N ALA A 141 -8.49 -8.83 28.13
CA ALA A 141 -9.06 -8.53 29.45
C ALA A 141 -8.05 -8.71 30.59
N THR A 142 -6.85 -9.17 30.30
CA THR A 142 -5.74 -9.33 31.26
C THR A 142 -4.67 -8.26 31.03
N PRO A 143 -3.75 -8.01 31.95
CA PRO A 143 -2.66 -7.06 31.77
C PRO A 143 -1.53 -7.57 30.84
N GLU A 144 -1.68 -8.73 30.23
CA GLU A 144 -0.64 -9.34 29.38
C GLU A 144 -0.61 -8.76 27.98
N VAL A 145 -1.79 -8.37 27.45
CA VAL A 145 -1.93 -7.82 26.08
C VAL A 145 -2.95 -6.70 26.07
N ASP A 146 -2.51 -5.50 25.78
CA ASP A 146 -3.40 -4.32 25.69
C ASP A 146 -4.21 -4.30 24.41
N LYS A 147 -3.62 -4.76 23.30
CA LYS A 147 -4.25 -4.78 21.98
C LYS A 147 -3.67 -5.89 21.10
N VAL A 148 -4.53 -6.53 20.32
CA VAL A 148 -4.14 -7.45 19.24
C VAL A 148 -5.05 -7.25 18.04
N VAL A 149 -4.49 -7.30 16.84
CA VAL A 149 -5.24 -7.26 15.59
C VAL A 149 -5.18 -8.63 14.94
N LEU A 150 -6.34 -9.25 14.77
CA LEU A 150 -6.47 -10.54 14.09
C LEU A 150 -6.85 -10.34 12.63
N SER A 151 -6.27 -11.12 11.75
CA SER A 151 -6.58 -11.11 10.33
C SER A 151 -6.83 -12.53 9.79
N ARG A 152 -7.49 -12.60 8.65
CA ARG A 152 -7.66 -13.83 7.87
C ARG A 152 -7.44 -13.53 6.40
N LEU A 153 -7.09 -14.55 5.63
CA LEU A 153 -7.05 -14.51 4.18
C LEU A 153 -8.39 -15.00 3.61
N ILE A 154 -8.75 -14.44 2.46
CA ILE A 154 -9.80 -14.96 1.62
C ILE A 154 -9.17 -15.23 0.26
N ASP A 155 -9.01 -16.52 -0.06
CA ASP A 155 -8.53 -16.96 -1.36
C ASP A 155 -9.73 -17.03 -2.31
N ILE A 156 -9.63 -16.39 -3.47
CA ILE A 156 -10.69 -16.28 -4.45
C ILE A 156 -10.16 -16.74 -5.80
N THR A 157 -10.73 -17.79 -6.34
CA THR A 157 -10.48 -18.24 -7.70
C THR A 157 -11.55 -17.70 -8.63
N ALA A 158 -11.13 -17.02 -9.69
CA ALA A 158 -12.00 -16.51 -10.75
C ALA A 158 -11.91 -17.39 -12.01
N ASP A 159 -12.93 -17.34 -12.86
CA ASP A 159 -13.00 -18.09 -14.13
C ASP A 159 -12.09 -17.51 -15.24
N ALA A 160 -11.51 -16.33 -15.01
CA ALA A 160 -10.56 -15.71 -15.93
C ALA A 160 -9.50 -14.89 -15.16
N ASN A 161 -8.43 -14.51 -15.85
CA ASN A 161 -7.37 -13.68 -15.28
C ASN A 161 -7.92 -12.32 -14.86
N ILE A 162 -7.52 -11.88 -13.66
CA ILE A 162 -7.87 -10.57 -13.13
C ILE A 162 -6.98 -9.51 -13.79
N ASP A 163 -7.60 -8.52 -14.41
CA ASP A 163 -6.90 -7.32 -14.89
C ASP A 163 -6.52 -6.43 -13.70
N SER A 164 -5.26 -6.52 -13.31
CA SER A 164 -4.71 -5.77 -12.16
C SER A 164 -4.73 -4.25 -12.38
N GLY A 165 -4.58 -3.80 -13.62
CA GLY A 165 -4.67 -2.38 -13.99
C GLY A 165 -6.08 -1.83 -13.80
N ALA A 166 -7.09 -2.54 -14.31
CA ALA A 166 -8.49 -2.17 -14.11
C ALA A 166 -8.90 -2.21 -12.63
N LEU A 167 -8.38 -3.17 -11.85
CA LEU A 167 -8.62 -3.23 -10.41
C LEU A 167 -8.00 -2.03 -9.69
N LEU A 168 -6.77 -1.65 -10.03
CA LEU A 168 -6.11 -0.47 -9.48
C LEU A 168 -6.90 0.81 -9.79
N GLU A 169 -7.36 0.97 -11.02
CA GLU A 169 -8.17 2.15 -11.40
C GLU A 169 -9.42 2.29 -10.56
N ARG A 170 -10.11 1.20 -10.29
CA ARG A 170 -11.29 1.18 -9.42
C ARG A 170 -10.94 1.53 -7.97
N LEU A 171 -9.84 0.97 -7.43
CA LEU A 171 -9.38 1.29 -6.08
C LEU A 171 -9.05 2.77 -5.93
N VAL A 172 -8.34 3.35 -6.89
CA VAL A 172 -7.98 4.77 -6.88
C VAL A 172 -9.24 5.66 -6.96
N ALA A 173 -10.24 5.29 -7.76
CA ALA A 173 -11.47 6.06 -7.85
C ALA A 173 -12.28 6.02 -6.56
N GLN A 174 -12.31 4.87 -5.89
CA GLN A 174 -13.00 4.69 -4.61
C GLN A 174 -12.23 5.32 -3.44
N ASN A 175 -10.90 5.35 -3.52
CA ASN A 175 -10.02 5.79 -2.45
C ASN A 175 -9.03 6.88 -2.91
N PRO A 176 -9.53 8.03 -3.40
CA PRO A 176 -8.66 9.05 -4.00
C PRO A 176 -7.71 9.72 -2.99
N ALA A 177 -7.99 9.64 -1.69
CA ALA A 177 -7.18 10.22 -0.63
C ALA A 177 -6.15 9.24 -0.04
N SER A 178 -6.24 7.95 -0.37
CA SER A 178 -5.40 6.90 0.17
C SER A 178 -4.05 6.78 -0.57
N TYR A 179 -3.16 5.97 0.00
CA TYR A 179 -1.94 5.50 -0.64
C TYR A 179 -2.31 4.31 -1.51
N ASN A 180 -2.44 4.55 -2.81
CA ASN A 180 -2.78 3.52 -3.77
C ASN A 180 -1.51 2.97 -4.39
N PHE A 181 -1.41 1.64 -4.49
CA PHE A 181 -0.21 0.99 -4.99
C PHE A 181 -0.50 -0.25 -5.83
N HIS A 182 0.41 -0.52 -6.76
CA HIS A 182 0.50 -1.73 -7.56
C HIS A 182 1.98 -2.14 -7.59
N VAL A 183 2.28 -3.29 -7.01
CA VAL A 183 3.64 -3.78 -6.80
C VAL A 183 3.80 -5.14 -7.46
N PRO A 184 4.58 -5.26 -8.54
CA PRO A 184 4.92 -6.55 -9.12
C PRO A 184 5.72 -7.40 -8.11
N LEU A 185 5.39 -8.68 -8.01
CA LEU A 185 6.08 -9.64 -7.14
C LEU A 185 6.94 -10.60 -7.95
N GLU A 186 7.90 -11.25 -7.30
CA GLU A 186 8.83 -12.18 -7.95
C GLU A 186 8.17 -13.46 -8.49
N ASP A 187 7.07 -13.88 -7.88
CA ASP A 187 6.28 -15.05 -8.30
C ASP A 187 5.37 -14.77 -9.52
N GLY A 188 5.43 -13.56 -10.07
CA GLY A 188 4.57 -13.10 -11.15
C GLY A 188 3.21 -12.59 -10.69
N GLY A 189 2.95 -12.62 -9.39
CA GLY A 189 1.79 -12.00 -8.78
C GLY A 189 1.92 -10.48 -8.70
N VAL A 190 0.86 -9.83 -8.21
CA VAL A 190 0.82 -8.38 -7.99
C VAL A 190 0.17 -8.08 -6.66
N LEU A 191 0.84 -7.28 -5.83
CA LEU A 191 0.25 -6.72 -4.63
C LEU A 191 -0.42 -5.38 -4.97
N ILE A 192 -1.73 -5.30 -4.76
CA ILE A 192 -2.54 -4.10 -5.04
C ILE A 192 -3.24 -3.67 -3.76
N GLY A 193 -3.27 -2.38 -3.49
CA GLY A 193 -3.97 -1.88 -2.31
C GLY A 193 -4.23 -0.38 -2.33
N ALA A 194 -5.06 0.02 -1.37
CA ALA A 194 -5.34 1.41 -1.03
C ALA A 194 -5.32 1.54 0.50
N SER A 195 -4.25 2.06 1.05
CA SER A 195 -4.08 2.26 2.49
C SER A 195 -4.40 3.71 2.88
N PRO A 196 -5.23 3.96 3.89
CA PRO A 196 -5.48 5.30 4.39
C PRO A 196 -4.38 5.80 5.34
N GLU A 197 -3.54 4.92 5.83
CA GLU A 197 -2.64 5.16 6.96
C GLU A 197 -1.22 5.48 6.50
N LEU A 198 -0.63 6.50 7.09
CA LEU A 198 0.78 6.83 6.93
C LEU A 198 1.58 6.25 8.10
N LEU A 199 2.25 5.13 7.85
CA LEU A 199 3.13 4.53 8.85
C LEU A 199 4.34 5.43 9.13
N LEU A 200 5.09 5.79 8.09
CA LEU A 200 6.25 6.65 8.21
C LEU A 200 6.54 7.39 6.90
N ARG A 201 6.77 8.69 7.00
CA ARG A 201 7.32 9.52 5.93
C ARG A 201 8.56 10.24 6.45
N LYS A 202 9.64 10.14 5.71
CA LYS A 202 10.86 10.92 5.95
C LYS A 202 11.10 11.89 4.80
N GLU A 203 11.40 13.15 5.13
CA GLU A 203 11.77 14.17 4.17
C GLU A 203 12.86 15.05 4.78
N GLY A 204 14.08 14.90 4.28
CA GLY A 204 15.26 15.47 4.96
C GLY A 204 15.38 14.92 6.38
N ASP A 205 15.38 15.79 7.37
CA ASP A 205 15.46 15.45 8.79
C ASP A 205 14.08 15.39 9.49
N ARG A 206 13.01 15.57 8.72
CA ARG A 206 11.64 15.52 9.25
C ARG A 206 11.03 14.14 9.07
N PHE A 207 10.45 13.65 10.15
CA PHE A 207 9.65 12.43 10.18
C PHE A 207 8.19 12.78 10.45
N SER A 208 7.29 12.07 9.82
CA SER A 208 5.86 12.18 10.09
C SER A 208 5.19 10.82 10.00
N SER A 209 4.24 10.60 10.88
CA SER A 209 3.36 9.44 10.94
C SER A 209 1.93 9.93 11.13
N LEU A 210 0.97 9.16 10.68
CA LEU A 210 -0.46 9.42 10.88
C LEU A 210 -1.15 8.09 11.18
N PRO A 211 -1.01 7.60 12.43
CA PRO A 211 -1.63 6.35 12.82
C PRO A 211 -3.16 6.49 12.86
N LEU A 212 -3.85 5.44 12.45
CA LEU A 212 -5.30 5.36 12.45
C LEU A 212 -5.75 4.11 13.19
N ALA A 213 -6.66 4.26 14.17
CA ALA A 213 -7.36 3.17 14.80
C ALA A 213 -8.76 3.65 15.23
N GLY A 214 -9.70 2.71 15.33
CA GLY A 214 -11.11 3.00 15.47
C GLY A 214 -11.75 3.36 14.13
N SER A 215 -12.93 2.80 13.83
CA SER A 215 -13.61 3.05 12.56
C SER A 215 -15.11 2.93 12.67
N ALA A 216 -15.82 3.75 11.88
CA ALA A 216 -17.26 3.65 11.69
C ALA A 216 -17.59 3.46 10.20
N ARG A 217 -18.61 2.67 9.94
CA ARG A 217 -19.09 2.46 8.57
C ARG A 217 -19.69 3.74 8.01
N ARG A 218 -19.25 4.15 6.82
CA ARG A 218 -19.86 5.23 6.05
C ARG A 218 -21.30 4.90 5.72
N GLN A 219 -22.17 5.92 5.77
CA GLN A 219 -23.60 5.79 5.49
C GLN A 219 -23.93 6.42 4.13
N PRO A 220 -24.91 5.88 3.38
CA PRO A 220 -25.33 6.46 2.11
C PRO A 220 -26.03 7.82 2.24
N ASP A 221 -26.65 8.09 3.39
CA ASP A 221 -27.34 9.34 3.72
C ASP A 221 -26.39 10.26 4.47
N ASP A 222 -26.30 11.53 4.05
CA ASP A 222 -25.37 12.52 4.60
C ASP A 222 -25.63 12.84 6.09
N VAL A 223 -26.89 12.79 6.54
CA VAL A 223 -27.25 13.04 7.94
C VAL A 223 -26.78 11.87 8.81
N LEU A 224 -27.12 10.65 8.38
CA LEU A 224 -26.69 9.43 9.08
C LEU A 224 -25.16 9.26 9.07
N ASP A 225 -24.48 9.66 8.00
CA ASP A 225 -23.02 9.61 7.92
C ASP A 225 -22.37 10.60 8.89
N ARG A 226 -22.91 11.81 9.01
CA ARG A 226 -22.46 12.78 10.00
C ARG A 226 -22.68 12.29 11.42
N GLU A 227 -23.84 11.71 11.72
CA GLU A 227 -24.12 11.11 13.01
C GLU A 227 -23.19 9.94 13.34
N ALA A 228 -22.86 9.09 12.35
CA ALA A 228 -21.88 8.03 12.52
C ALA A 228 -20.51 8.59 12.89
N GLY A 229 -20.06 9.68 12.25
CA GLY A 229 -18.84 10.41 12.60
C GLY A 229 -18.88 10.98 14.02
N ILE A 230 -19.98 11.60 14.42
CA ILE A 230 -20.14 12.14 15.78
C ILE A 230 -20.07 11.00 16.84
N ARG A 231 -20.74 9.87 16.58
CA ARG A 231 -20.67 8.70 17.46
C ARG A 231 -19.27 8.14 17.58
N LEU A 232 -18.52 8.07 16.47
CA LEU A 232 -17.14 7.63 16.48
C LEU A 232 -16.26 8.54 17.35
N LEU A 233 -16.40 9.86 17.19
CA LEU A 233 -15.67 10.86 17.96
C LEU A 233 -16.07 10.88 19.46
N ALA A 234 -17.21 10.34 19.83
CA ALA A 234 -17.68 10.23 21.21
C ALA A 234 -17.45 8.82 21.82
N SER A 235 -16.90 7.89 21.04
CA SER A 235 -16.70 6.51 21.48
C SER A 235 -15.45 6.38 22.36
N GLU A 236 -15.62 6.15 23.65
CA GLU A 236 -14.50 5.89 24.57
C GLU A 236 -13.68 4.67 24.17
N LYS A 237 -14.34 3.62 23.66
CA LYS A 237 -13.66 2.42 23.14
C LYS A 237 -12.73 2.75 21.98
N ASP A 238 -13.23 3.49 20.96
CA ASP A 238 -12.43 3.80 19.78
C ASP A 238 -11.31 4.81 20.10
N HIS A 239 -11.54 5.74 21.03
CA HIS A 239 -10.49 6.60 21.57
C HIS A 239 -9.38 5.82 22.26
N HIS A 240 -9.75 4.88 23.14
CA HIS A 240 -8.77 4.03 23.82
C HIS A 240 -7.96 3.19 22.80
N GLU A 241 -8.62 2.61 21.80
CA GLU A 241 -7.95 1.87 20.74
C GLU A 241 -6.96 2.73 19.99
N HIS A 242 -7.33 3.97 19.65
CA HIS A 242 -6.46 4.92 18.97
C HIS A 242 -5.28 5.37 19.83
N GLU A 243 -5.50 5.59 21.12
CA GLU A 243 -4.47 5.99 22.08
C GLU A 243 -3.36 4.93 22.18
N LEU A 244 -3.70 3.64 22.24
CA LEU A 244 -2.72 2.55 22.27
C LEU A 244 -1.80 2.58 21.03
N VAL A 245 -2.34 2.91 19.85
CA VAL A 245 -1.54 3.02 18.63
C VAL A 245 -0.66 4.26 18.63
N THR A 246 -1.19 5.41 19.04
CA THR A 246 -0.44 6.67 19.05
C THR A 246 0.67 6.71 20.10
N GLN A 247 0.50 6.01 21.23
CA GLN A 247 1.54 5.90 22.28
C GLN A 247 2.68 4.97 21.86
N ALA A 248 2.42 3.99 20.99
CA ALA A 248 3.43 3.04 20.50
C ALA A 248 4.32 3.62 19.38
N MET A 249 3.94 4.74 18.77
CA MET A 249 4.63 5.41 17.66
C MET A 249 5.33 6.68 18.07
#